data_8ffb0fb2f5a9f6a3d6245c9f7b52c4bb
#
_entry.id   8ffb0fb2f5a9f6a3d6245c9f7b52c4bb
#
_cell.length_a   1.000
_cell.length_b   1.000
_cell.length_c   1.000
_cell.angle_alpha   90.00
_cell.angle_beta   90.00
_cell.angle_gamma   90.00
#
_symmetry.space_group_name_H-M   'P 1'
#
loop_
_entity.id
_entity.type
_entity.pdbx_description
1 polymer ?
#
loop_
_entity_poly.entity_id
_entity_poly.type
_entity_poly.pdbx_seq_one_letter_code
_entity_poly.pdbx_strand_id
1 'polypeptide(L)'
;MIFETKTITLKDGRAATLRAPALTDAAEMLAYIKTCCSETDFLARYPEEYGDSIEAEEAWIRRMIESPAVLPMVCEVEGRITGSCEVRFFGGIKTSHRAILGISVLREFWSLGIGTALMTELIAAARAHGTEILELDFIEGNTRAQRLYEKMGFETAGFKRNAFKLKDGTYLGEFSMQKFL
;
A
#
# COMPACT_ATOMS: atom_id res chain seq x y z
N MET A 1 16.39 2.21 -1.46
CA MET A 1 16.35 2.03 0.02
C MET A 1 15.98 0.57 0.28
N ILE A 2 16.63 -0.11 1.22
CA ILE A 2 16.37 -1.53 1.51
C ILE A 2 15.68 -1.61 2.87
N PHE A 3 14.52 -2.27 2.91
CA PHE A 3 13.83 -2.57 4.16
C PHE A 3 14.44 -3.81 4.83
N GLU A 4 14.80 -3.71 6.10
CA GLU A 4 15.26 -4.86 6.87
C GLU A 4 14.09 -5.79 7.22
N THR A 5 14.25 -7.07 6.95
CA THR A 5 13.22 -8.09 7.23
C THR A 5 12.87 -8.13 8.71
N LYS A 6 11.57 -8.11 9.01
CA LYS A 6 11.04 -8.17 10.37
C LYS A 6 9.98 -9.26 10.49
N THR A 7 9.97 -9.96 11.60
CA THR A 7 8.90 -10.88 11.96
C THR A 7 7.95 -10.22 12.96
N ILE A 8 6.66 -10.37 12.73
CA ILE A 8 5.59 -9.88 13.60
C ILE A 8 4.68 -11.05 13.99
N THR A 9 3.93 -10.90 15.07
CA THR A 9 2.89 -11.85 15.46
C THR A 9 1.52 -11.24 15.15
N LEU A 10 0.72 -11.94 14.36
CA LEU A 10 -0.65 -11.57 14.06
C LEU A 10 -1.56 -11.79 15.28
N LYS A 11 -2.76 -11.18 15.25
CA LYS A 11 -3.72 -11.31 16.36
C LYS A 11 -4.25 -12.73 16.57
N ASP A 12 -4.19 -13.58 15.55
CA ASP A 12 -4.55 -15.00 15.62
C ASP A 12 -3.39 -15.91 16.05
N GLY A 13 -2.22 -15.33 16.37
CA GLY A 13 -1.03 -16.03 16.85
C GLY A 13 -0.07 -16.46 15.74
N ARG A 14 -0.43 -16.38 14.46
CA ARG A 14 0.48 -16.70 13.36
C ARG A 14 1.63 -15.71 13.27
N ALA A 15 2.79 -16.19 12.85
CA ALA A 15 3.92 -15.35 12.47
C ALA A 15 3.69 -14.79 11.07
N ALA A 16 4.10 -13.54 10.86
CA ALA A 16 4.14 -12.92 9.55
C ALA A 16 5.49 -12.23 9.35
N THR A 17 6.00 -12.24 8.13
CA THR A 17 7.27 -11.61 7.76
C THR A 17 7.01 -10.36 6.93
N LEU A 18 7.52 -9.23 7.37
CA LEU A 18 7.60 -8.01 6.58
C LEU A 18 8.96 -7.96 5.91
N ARG A 19 9.00 -7.80 4.59
CA ARG A 19 10.24 -7.79 3.81
C ARG A 19 10.11 -6.95 2.53
N ALA A 20 11.23 -6.61 1.93
CA ALA A 20 11.22 -6.12 0.55
C ALA A 20 10.74 -7.22 -0.41
N PRO A 21 10.01 -6.87 -1.50
CA PRO A 21 9.70 -7.84 -2.55
C PRO A 21 10.98 -8.28 -3.27
N ALA A 22 10.98 -9.52 -3.77
CA ALA A 22 12.02 -10.09 -4.63
C ALA A 22 11.49 -10.28 -6.05
N LEU A 23 12.37 -10.40 -7.05
CA LEU A 23 11.94 -10.66 -8.43
C LEU A 23 11.19 -11.99 -8.56
N THR A 24 11.55 -12.96 -7.73
CA THR A 24 10.88 -14.27 -7.65
C THR A 24 9.44 -14.19 -7.17
N ASP A 25 9.03 -13.08 -6.58
CA ASP A 25 7.65 -12.88 -6.11
C ASP A 25 6.69 -12.46 -7.24
N ALA A 26 7.18 -12.20 -8.46
CA ALA A 26 6.41 -11.57 -9.53
C ALA A 26 5.09 -12.29 -9.83
N ALA A 27 5.12 -13.61 -9.99
CA ALA A 27 3.91 -14.38 -10.26
C ALA A 27 2.91 -14.30 -9.11
N GLU A 28 3.39 -14.37 -7.87
CA GLU A 28 2.55 -14.30 -6.68
C GLU A 28 2.03 -12.88 -6.44
N MET A 29 2.84 -11.84 -6.63
CA MET A 29 2.41 -10.45 -6.50
C MET A 29 1.34 -10.09 -7.53
N LEU A 30 1.48 -10.57 -8.77
CA LEU A 30 0.46 -10.40 -9.80
C LEU A 30 -0.86 -11.09 -9.42
N ALA A 31 -0.81 -12.32 -8.93
CA ALA A 31 -1.99 -13.04 -8.44
C ALA A 31 -2.61 -12.35 -7.22
N TYR A 32 -1.78 -11.93 -6.28
CA TYR A 32 -2.16 -11.18 -5.09
C TYR A 32 -2.93 -9.89 -5.43
N ILE A 33 -2.37 -9.02 -6.29
CA ILE A 33 -3.01 -7.74 -6.58
C ILE A 33 -4.32 -7.92 -7.35
N LYS A 34 -4.39 -8.87 -8.28
CA LYS A 34 -5.65 -9.22 -8.98
C LYS A 34 -6.71 -9.71 -7.99
N THR A 35 -6.32 -10.53 -7.02
CA THR A 35 -7.23 -10.98 -5.95
C THR A 35 -7.72 -9.80 -5.12
N CYS A 36 -6.82 -8.93 -4.63
CA CYS A 36 -7.23 -7.73 -3.90
C CYS A 36 -8.22 -6.87 -4.68
N CYS A 37 -7.97 -6.66 -5.99
CA CYS A 37 -8.86 -5.87 -6.84
C CYS A 37 -10.22 -6.56 -7.08
N SER A 38 -10.28 -7.90 -7.08
CA SER A 38 -11.55 -8.63 -7.22
C SER A 38 -12.39 -8.61 -5.94
N GLU A 39 -11.77 -8.36 -4.80
CA GLU A 39 -12.44 -8.39 -3.49
C GLU A 39 -13.11 -7.06 -3.13
N THR A 40 -12.80 -5.95 -3.84
CA THR A 40 -13.27 -4.62 -3.44
C THR A 40 -13.21 -3.60 -4.58
N ASP A 41 -14.12 -2.63 -4.58
CA ASP A 41 -14.09 -1.45 -5.46
C ASP A 41 -13.20 -0.31 -4.92
N PHE A 42 -12.44 -0.55 -3.86
CA PHE A 42 -11.63 0.48 -3.20
C PHE A 42 -10.17 0.49 -3.65
N LEU A 43 -9.82 -0.23 -4.72
CA LEU A 43 -8.55 -0.11 -5.43
C LEU A 43 -8.79 0.59 -6.78
N ALA A 44 -7.80 1.36 -7.22
CA ALA A 44 -7.95 2.24 -8.39
C ALA A 44 -8.10 1.50 -9.74
N ARG A 45 -7.89 0.18 -9.77
CA ARG A 45 -7.93 -0.65 -10.97
C ARG A 45 -8.78 -1.89 -10.75
N TYR A 46 -9.38 -2.36 -11.82
CA TYR A 46 -10.00 -3.68 -11.88
C TYR A 46 -8.96 -4.76 -12.16
N PRO A 47 -9.22 -6.04 -11.81
CA PRO A 47 -8.27 -7.14 -12.03
C PRO A 47 -7.80 -7.28 -13.49
N GLU A 48 -8.69 -7.05 -14.45
CA GLU A 48 -8.40 -7.16 -15.88
C GLU A 48 -7.51 -6.04 -16.45
N GLU A 49 -7.32 -4.94 -15.70
CA GLU A 49 -6.39 -3.86 -16.06
C GLU A 49 -4.93 -4.22 -15.74
N TYR A 50 -4.71 -5.33 -15.03
CA TYR A 50 -3.39 -5.92 -14.83
C TYR A 50 -3.15 -6.95 -15.94
N GLY A 51 -2.03 -6.83 -16.63
CA GLY A 51 -1.62 -7.83 -17.61
C GLY A 51 -1.36 -9.20 -16.98
N ASP A 52 -1.04 -10.19 -17.82
CA ASP A 52 -0.69 -11.55 -17.38
C ASP A 52 0.82 -11.84 -17.50
N SER A 53 1.62 -10.84 -17.90
CA SER A 53 3.07 -11.02 -18.10
C SER A 53 3.81 -10.95 -16.76
N ILE A 54 4.39 -12.09 -16.39
CA ILE A 54 5.28 -12.20 -15.23
C ILE A 54 6.54 -11.35 -15.45
N GLU A 55 7.07 -11.30 -16.67
CA GLU A 55 8.24 -10.50 -17.02
C GLU A 55 7.98 -9.00 -16.84
N ALA A 56 6.76 -8.54 -17.15
CA ALA A 56 6.37 -7.15 -16.90
C ALA A 56 6.29 -6.84 -15.41
N GLU A 57 5.80 -7.78 -14.60
CA GLU A 57 5.74 -7.65 -13.15
C GLU A 57 7.15 -7.69 -12.53
N GLU A 58 8.03 -8.58 -12.98
CA GLU A 58 9.45 -8.57 -12.58
C GLU A 58 10.12 -7.23 -12.87
N ALA A 59 9.88 -6.69 -14.07
CA ALA A 59 10.42 -5.39 -14.46
C ALA A 59 9.85 -4.25 -13.59
N TRP A 60 8.59 -4.34 -13.17
CA TRP A 60 7.96 -3.40 -12.24
C TRP A 60 8.58 -3.51 -10.84
N ILE A 61 8.70 -4.74 -10.29
CA ILE A 61 9.35 -4.98 -8.99
C ILE A 61 10.78 -4.45 -9.00
N ARG A 62 11.56 -4.76 -10.06
CA ARG A 62 12.93 -4.26 -10.21
C ARG A 62 13.00 -2.74 -10.13
N ARG A 63 12.13 -2.04 -10.85
CA ARG A 63 12.07 -0.57 -10.78
C ARG A 63 11.74 -0.06 -9.39
N MET A 64 10.87 -0.75 -8.64
CA MET A 64 10.52 -0.37 -7.29
C MET A 64 11.68 -0.54 -6.32
N ILE A 65 12.36 -1.68 -6.33
CA ILE A 65 13.48 -1.97 -5.41
C ILE A 65 14.76 -1.18 -5.74
N GLU A 66 15.00 -0.86 -7.03
CA GLU A 66 16.15 -0.09 -7.47
C GLU A 66 15.94 1.43 -7.32
N SER A 67 14.71 1.88 -7.18
CA SER A 67 14.41 3.31 -7.03
C SER A 67 14.88 3.85 -5.67
N PRO A 68 15.67 4.93 -5.63
CA PRO A 68 16.00 5.60 -4.39
C PRO A 68 14.80 6.36 -3.78
N ALA A 69 13.76 6.60 -4.59
CA ALA A 69 12.58 7.37 -4.21
C ALA A 69 11.38 6.48 -3.78
N VAL A 70 11.56 5.17 -3.70
CA VAL A 70 10.48 4.24 -3.33
C VAL A 70 11.00 3.23 -2.32
N LEU A 71 10.18 2.94 -1.30
CA LEU A 71 10.38 1.80 -0.41
C LEU A 71 9.18 0.87 -0.51
N PRO A 72 9.27 -0.21 -1.29
CA PRO A 72 8.24 -1.23 -1.35
C PRO A 72 8.41 -2.25 -0.21
N MET A 73 7.29 -2.81 0.26
CA MET A 73 7.27 -3.83 1.30
C MET A 73 6.12 -4.80 1.07
N VAL A 74 6.34 -6.07 1.35
CA VAL A 74 5.30 -7.11 1.38
C VAL A 74 5.19 -7.73 2.77
N CYS A 75 4.01 -8.22 3.09
CA CYS A 75 3.75 -9.07 4.25
C CYS A 75 3.50 -10.50 3.78
N GLU A 76 4.28 -11.42 4.29
CA GLU A 76 4.19 -12.85 4.00
C GLU A 76 3.70 -13.61 5.23
N VAL A 77 2.73 -14.49 5.04
CA VAL A 77 2.23 -15.42 6.07
C VAL A 77 2.25 -16.82 5.49
N GLU A 78 2.94 -17.75 6.14
CA GLU A 78 3.04 -19.15 5.72
C GLU A 78 3.50 -19.31 4.26
N GLY A 79 4.45 -18.46 3.82
CA GLY A 79 5.00 -18.49 2.47
C GLY A 79 4.10 -17.82 1.40
N ARG A 80 3.03 -17.12 1.79
CA ARG A 80 2.09 -16.45 0.90
C ARG A 80 2.09 -14.94 1.13
N ILE A 81 2.13 -14.16 0.06
CA ILE A 81 1.98 -12.70 0.13
C ILE A 81 0.52 -12.35 0.45
N THR A 82 0.33 -11.67 1.58
CA THR A 82 -0.99 -11.35 2.14
C THR A 82 -1.26 -9.86 2.25
N GLY A 83 -0.20 -9.06 2.14
CA GLY A 83 -0.25 -7.60 2.16
C GLY A 83 0.89 -7.01 1.35
N SER A 84 0.66 -5.85 0.78
CA SER A 84 1.68 -5.06 0.08
C SER A 84 1.49 -3.58 0.38
N CYS A 85 2.59 -2.86 0.49
CA CYS A 85 2.57 -1.42 0.65
C CYS A 85 3.83 -0.79 0.07
N GLU A 86 3.79 0.52 -0.13
CA GLU A 86 4.94 1.31 -0.55
C GLU A 86 4.85 2.72 -0.02
N VAL A 87 5.98 3.37 0.14
CA VAL A 87 6.06 4.82 0.26
C VAL A 87 6.91 5.36 -0.88
N ARG A 88 6.43 6.43 -1.50
CA ARG A 88 7.11 7.17 -2.58
C ARG A 88 7.48 8.56 -2.09
N PHE A 89 8.75 8.88 -2.11
CA PHE A 89 9.30 10.17 -1.73
C PHE A 89 9.29 11.11 -2.94
N PHE A 90 8.74 12.30 -2.76
CA PHE A 90 8.72 13.28 -3.84
C PHE A 90 10.11 13.90 -4.02
N GLY A 91 10.55 14.01 -5.28
CA GLY A 91 11.73 14.77 -5.67
C GLY A 91 11.37 16.23 -5.94
N GLY A 92 12.36 17.09 -5.95
CA GLY A 92 12.19 18.50 -6.28
C GLY A 92 12.14 19.41 -5.04
N ILE A 93 12.74 20.60 -5.21
CA ILE A 93 13.04 21.53 -4.11
C ILE A 93 11.79 21.90 -3.27
N LYS A 94 10.64 22.04 -3.93
CA LYS A 94 9.39 22.47 -3.24
C LYS A 94 8.56 21.32 -2.66
N THR A 95 8.88 20.07 -2.99
CA THR A 95 8.05 18.91 -2.65
C THR A 95 8.78 17.81 -1.90
N SER A 96 10.12 17.90 -1.76
CA SER A 96 10.95 16.86 -1.13
C SER A 96 10.63 16.60 0.35
N HIS A 97 9.91 17.50 1.00
CA HIS A 97 9.41 17.31 2.37
C HIS A 97 8.18 16.37 2.45
N ARG A 98 7.66 15.93 1.31
CA ARG A 98 6.43 15.11 1.21
C ARG A 98 6.72 13.71 0.70
N ALA A 99 5.89 12.76 1.09
CA ALA A 99 5.82 11.42 0.53
C ALA A 99 4.36 10.95 0.48
N ILE A 100 4.06 10.00 -0.41
CA ILE A 100 2.75 9.38 -0.50
C ILE A 100 2.89 7.88 -0.30
N LEU A 101 1.94 7.25 0.37
CA LEU A 101 1.92 5.81 0.58
C LEU A 101 0.69 5.14 -0.05
N GLY A 102 0.85 3.86 -0.38
CA GLY A 102 -0.22 2.96 -0.76
C GLY A 102 -0.15 1.66 0.02
N ILE A 103 -1.30 1.06 0.29
CA ILE A 103 -1.40 -0.20 1.03
C ILE A 103 -2.58 -1.03 0.55
N SER A 104 -2.40 -2.33 0.46
CA SER A 104 -3.45 -3.32 0.26
C SER A 104 -3.22 -4.56 1.12
N VAL A 105 -4.28 -5.27 1.48
CA VAL A 105 -4.25 -6.52 2.26
C VAL A 105 -5.39 -7.40 1.78
N LEU A 106 -5.13 -8.68 1.53
CA LEU A 106 -6.14 -9.67 1.17
C LEU A 106 -7.27 -9.70 2.23
N ARG A 107 -8.52 -9.84 1.78
CA ARG A 107 -9.70 -9.79 2.65
C ARG A 107 -9.65 -10.80 3.79
N GLU A 108 -9.22 -12.01 3.53
CA GLU A 108 -9.11 -13.07 4.53
C GLU A 108 -8.12 -12.76 5.67
N PHE A 109 -7.18 -11.83 5.45
CA PHE A 109 -6.21 -11.37 6.45
C PHE A 109 -6.57 -10.02 7.09
N TRP A 110 -7.77 -9.51 6.83
CA TRP A 110 -8.21 -8.27 7.46
C TRP A 110 -8.38 -8.44 8.99
N SER A 111 -8.17 -7.35 9.70
CA SER A 111 -8.30 -7.27 11.17
C SER A 111 -7.28 -8.08 11.98
N LEU A 112 -6.32 -8.77 11.33
CA LEU A 112 -5.26 -9.52 11.97
C LEU A 112 -4.05 -8.67 12.40
N GLY A 113 -4.03 -7.38 12.04
CA GLY A 113 -2.96 -6.45 12.43
C GLY A 113 -1.97 -6.11 11.33
N ILE A 114 -2.00 -6.79 10.17
CA ILE A 114 -1.09 -6.57 9.04
C ILE A 114 -1.07 -5.11 8.61
N GLY A 115 -2.23 -4.51 8.35
CA GLY A 115 -2.29 -3.10 7.93
C GLY A 115 -1.67 -2.14 8.94
N THR A 116 -1.86 -2.37 10.24
CA THR A 116 -1.23 -1.56 11.29
C THR A 116 0.29 -1.73 11.27
N ALA A 117 0.79 -2.95 11.13
CA ALA A 117 2.23 -3.23 11.10
C ALA A 117 2.89 -2.58 9.88
N LEU A 118 2.34 -2.76 8.68
CA LEU A 118 2.84 -2.15 7.46
C LEU A 118 2.86 -0.61 7.56
N MET A 119 1.78 0.01 8.03
CA MET A 119 1.72 1.47 8.23
C MET A 119 2.75 1.96 9.23
N THR A 120 2.99 1.22 10.32
CA THR A 120 4.01 1.57 11.33
C THR A 120 5.39 1.63 10.70
N GLU A 121 5.76 0.65 9.88
CA GLU A 121 7.05 0.60 9.21
C GLU A 121 7.20 1.69 8.14
N LEU A 122 6.14 1.96 7.35
CA LEU A 122 6.16 3.05 6.37
C LEU A 122 6.33 4.43 7.04
N ILE A 123 5.64 4.67 8.15
CA ILE A 123 5.77 5.93 8.91
C ILE A 123 7.20 6.06 9.47
N ALA A 124 7.76 4.98 10.01
CA ALA A 124 9.13 4.97 10.51
C ALA A 124 10.15 5.26 9.39
N ALA A 125 9.97 4.63 8.24
CA ALA A 125 10.82 4.85 7.06
C ALA A 125 10.72 6.29 6.52
N ALA A 126 9.50 6.84 6.47
CA ALA A 126 9.28 8.22 6.05
C ALA A 126 9.98 9.23 7.00
N ARG A 127 9.90 9.01 8.31
CA ARG A 127 10.64 9.82 9.29
C ARG A 127 12.15 9.72 9.10
N ALA A 128 12.67 8.52 8.93
CA ALA A 128 14.09 8.28 8.71
C ALA A 128 14.61 8.92 7.42
N HIS A 129 13.75 9.05 6.41
CA HIS A 129 14.04 9.75 5.16
C HIS A 129 14.05 11.29 5.30
N GLY A 130 13.50 11.84 6.38
CA GLY A 130 13.35 13.29 6.58
C GLY A 130 12.06 13.85 5.97
N THR A 131 11.05 13.00 5.73
CA THR A 131 9.72 13.43 5.29
C THR A 131 9.02 14.17 6.44
N GLU A 132 8.42 15.32 6.14
CA GLU A 132 7.65 16.11 7.10
C GLU A 132 6.15 15.84 7.00
N ILE A 133 5.66 15.55 5.77
CA ILE A 133 4.24 15.30 5.49
C ILE A 133 4.11 13.97 4.73
N LEU A 134 3.43 13.02 5.35
CA LEU A 134 3.08 11.73 4.72
C LEU A 134 1.62 11.77 4.28
N GLU A 135 1.38 11.41 3.04
CA GLU A 135 0.08 11.51 2.39
C GLU A 135 -0.44 10.14 1.97
N LEU A 136 -1.74 10.04 1.84
CA LEU A 136 -2.42 8.91 1.21
C LEU A 136 -3.75 9.36 0.63
N ASP A 137 -4.24 8.61 -0.36
CA ASP A 137 -5.58 8.76 -0.91
C ASP A 137 -6.37 7.46 -0.72
N PHE A 138 -7.69 7.56 -0.56
CA PHE A 138 -8.58 6.40 -0.52
C PHE A 138 -9.95 6.71 -1.11
N ILE A 139 -10.58 5.67 -1.69
CA ILE A 139 -11.89 5.78 -2.34
C ILE A 139 -13.00 5.88 -1.29
N GLU A 140 -13.95 6.78 -1.53
CA GLU A 140 -15.16 6.99 -0.73
C GLU A 140 -15.88 5.67 -0.44
N GLY A 141 -16.30 5.49 0.83
CA GLY A 141 -16.94 4.25 1.29
C GLY A 141 -15.98 3.23 1.91
N ASN A 142 -14.66 3.38 1.74
CA ASN A 142 -13.67 2.51 2.37
C ASN A 142 -13.48 2.84 3.87
N THR A 143 -14.52 2.61 4.65
CA THR A 143 -14.54 2.95 6.10
C THR A 143 -13.50 2.17 6.91
N ARG A 144 -13.09 0.98 6.43
CA ARG A 144 -12.04 0.19 7.07
C ARG A 144 -10.68 0.88 6.96
N ALA A 145 -10.31 1.29 5.76
CA ALA A 145 -9.06 2.00 5.49
C ALA A 145 -9.05 3.34 6.24
N GLN A 146 -10.15 4.09 6.18
CA GLN A 146 -10.29 5.35 6.90
C GLN A 146 -9.99 5.18 8.40
N ARG A 147 -10.62 4.20 9.08
CA ARG A 147 -10.36 3.92 10.51
C ARG A 147 -8.91 3.54 10.80
N LEU A 148 -8.26 2.82 9.88
CA LEU A 148 -6.84 2.50 10.02
C LEU A 148 -6.02 3.78 9.95
N TYR A 149 -6.25 4.64 8.97
CA TYR A 149 -5.50 5.87 8.77
C TYR A 149 -5.70 6.86 9.92
N GLU A 150 -6.94 7.06 10.38
CA GLU A 150 -7.26 7.87 11.56
C GLU A 150 -6.54 7.35 12.82
N LYS A 151 -6.57 6.01 13.04
CA LYS A 151 -5.82 5.37 14.14
C LYS A 151 -4.32 5.61 14.04
N MET A 152 -3.76 5.69 12.83
CA MET A 152 -2.34 5.96 12.60
C MET A 152 -2.02 7.46 12.64
N GLY A 153 -3.02 8.31 12.92
CA GLY A 153 -2.87 9.75 13.12
C GLY A 153 -2.86 10.56 11.83
N PHE A 154 -3.50 10.04 10.77
CA PHE A 154 -3.79 10.81 9.57
C PHE A 154 -5.07 11.62 9.74
N GLU A 155 -5.10 12.81 9.15
CA GLU A 155 -6.24 13.72 9.14
C GLU A 155 -6.67 14.00 7.70
N THR A 156 -7.99 14.21 7.47
CA THR A 156 -8.50 14.54 6.14
C THR A 156 -7.99 15.90 5.69
N ALA A 157 -7.33 15.92 4.54
CA ALA A 157 -6.81 17.14 3.91
C ALA A 157 -7.69 17.62 2.75
N GLY A 158 -8.43 16.72 2.10
CA GLY A 158 -9.26 17.09 0.96
C GLY A 158 -10.21 15.98 0.51
N PHE A 159 -11.14 16.37 -0.39
CA PHE A 159 -12.07 15.44 -1.02
C PHE A 159 -12.32 15.86 -2.48
N LYS A 160 -12.20 14.91 -3.38
CA LYS A 160 -12.46 15.04 -4.81
C LYS A 160 -13.73 14.29 -5.17
N ARG A 161 -14.76 15.01 -5.58
CA ARG A 161 -16.05 14.42 -6.01
C ARG A 161 -15.88 13.68 -7.33
N ASN A 162 -16.59 12.54 -7.48
CA ASN A 162 -16.66 11.78 -8.73
C ASN A 162 -15.27 11.45 -9.31
N ALA A 163 -14.33 11.10 -8.44
CA ALA A 163 -12.96 10.74 -8.82
C ALA A 163 -12.91 9.42 -9.61
N PHE A 164 -13.82 8.50 -9.28
CA PHE A 164 -13.94 7.18 -9.91
C PHE A 164 -15.35 6.98 -10.46
N LYS A 165 -15.45 6.27 -11.57
CA LYS A 165 -16.70 5.77 -12.13
C LYS A 165 -16.61 4.26 -12.24
N LEU A 166 -17.47 3.56 -11.52
CA LEU A 166 -17.55 2.10 -11.54
C LEU A 166 -18.21 1.60 -12.83
N LYS A 167 -18.06 0.31 -13.13
CA LYS A 167 -18.63 -0.34 -14.32
C LYS A 167 -20.16 -0.26 -14.38
N ASP A 168 -20.83 -0.23 -13.23
CA ASP A 168 -22.28 -0.08 -13.12
C ASP A 168 -22.76 1.39 -13.28
N GLY A 169 -21.82 2.32 -13.47
CA GLY A 169 -22.09 3.74 -13.63
C GLY A 169 -22.07 4.55 -12.32
N THR A 170 -21.89 3.90 -11.15
CA THR A 170 -21.79 4.57 -9.86
C THR A 170 -20.55 5.47 -9.81
N TYR A 171 -20.70 6.67 -9.28
CA TYR A 171 -19.58 7.59 -9.04
C TYR A 171 -19.19 7.55 -7.57
N LEU A 172 -17.88 7.43 -7.33
CA LEU A 172 -17.27 7.51 -6.01
C LEU A 172 -16.27 8.66 -5.94
N GLY A 173 -16.19 9.31 -4.78
CA GLY A 173 -15.19 10.33 -4.51
C GLY A 173 -13.87 9.73 -4.04
N GLU A 174 -12.90 10.61 -3.82
CA GLU A 174 -11.59 10.28 -3.29
C GLU A 174 -11.27 11.23 -2.13
N PHE A 175 -10.90 10.67 -1.00
CA PHE A 175 -10.38 11.42 0.14
C PHE A 175 -8.87 11.44 0.09
N SER A 176 -8.29 12.60 0.34
CA SER A 176 -6.86 12.75 0.63
C SER A 176 -6.68 12.94 2.13
N MET A 177 -5.74 12.23 2.72
CA MET A 177 -5.35 12.39 4.12
C MET A 177 -3.87 12.69 4.25
N GLN A 178 -3.52 13.40 5.31
CA GLN A 178 -2.15 13.80 5.63
C GLN A 178 -1.82 13.50 7.08
N LYS A 179 -0.55 13.18 7.32
CA LYS A 179 0.04 13.07 8.65
C LYS A 179 1.32 13.89 8.70
N PHE A 180 1.42 14.82 9.63
CA PHE A 180 2.68 15.49 9.99
C PHE A 180 3.54 14.55 10.84
N LEU A 181 4.83 14.38 10.48
CA LEU A 181 5.76 13.41 11.06
C LEU A 181 6.69 14.00 12.12
#